data_bf0022599b3da9d26d6f15a4d187d7e6
#
_entry.id   bf0022599b3da9d26d6f15a4d187d7e6
#
_cell.length_a   1.000
_cell.length_b   1.000
_cell.length_c   1.000
_cell.angle_alpha   90.00
_cell.angle_beta   90.00
_cell.angle_gamma   90.00
#
_symmetry.space_group_name_H-M   'P 1'
#
loop_
_entity.id
_entity.type
_entity.pdbx_description
1 polymer ?
#
loop_
_entity_poly.entity_id
_entity_poly.type
_entity_poly.pdbx_seq_one_letter_code
_entity_poly.pdbx_strand_id
1 'polypeptide(L)'
;MYVIKAQNIFGSGVVVTGATFSGDNDSSGIYTNGDTVAPGVTPGDTGIILSTGDAEDFTNSSGQSNQSNGTSTNTSGVNNDAQLNAAAGSSTLDAAILDIDFIPTGDVMIMKFVFSSDEYPEYQNSVYQDFVGVWINGTQVNMAVGNGDTDPGNVNGTNNQNLYNDNTSDQFNTEMDGFTVTLTLTIPVVHGSTNSIRIAIADVSDNSYDSNLLIAGDSLQTSVIALADSTNVYPNGATNLDVLANDTNGGVGTLTITHLNGVPVVVGTPVVLPTGQTISLNADGTVNILGDGDSENFNFTYTIDDGTNTDIGIVNVSSIPCFVAGTLIATELGQRNVESLELGDLIMTKDDGLQPLRWKGQRTVAAEDDFAPIRICANTFGQHDDLMVSPEHRVLIRDNLAKLLFGEQEVLVSAKELVNDRSVTRCVGGEVTYVHLMFDRHQVVYSAGLATESFLLGPQTTKVFERKVIDEICTLFPEIDPETGLRYSPAARRVLKHFEAQLLRKFQDVA
;
A
#
# COMPACT_ATOMS: atom_id res chain seq x y z
N MET A 1 30.33 14.59 -15.38
CA MET A 1 28.99 15.13 -15.08
C MET A 1 28.14 14.06 -14.38
N TYR A 2 27.93 12.87 -14.94
CA TYR A 2 27.00 11.85 -14.36
C TYR A 2 27.47 11.27 -13.02
N VAL A 3 28.76 11.10 -12.76
CA VAL A 3 29.29 10.72 -11.44
C VAL A 3 28.95 11.76 -10.38
N ILE A 4 28.90 13.04 -10.74
CA ILE A 4 28.49 14.12 -9.80
C ILE A 4 26.99 14.02 -9.46
N LYS A 5 26.13 13.75 -10.45
CA LYS A 5 24.70 13.48 -10.21
C LYS A 5 24.55 12.27 -9.28
N ALA A 6 25.23 11.16 -9.56
CA ALA A 6 25.22 9.99 -8.69
C ALA A 6 25.73 10.31 -7.27
N GLN A 7 26.86 11.01 -7.13
CA GLN A 7 27.40 11.40 -5.84
C GLN A 7 26.45 12.30 -5.02
N ASN A 8 25.58 13.05 -5.68
CA ASN A 8 24.61 13.92 -4.98
C ASN A 8 23.56 13.12 -4.19
N ILE A 9 23.14 11.95 -4.67
CA ILE A 9 22.08 11.15 -4.05
C ILE A 9 22.61 10.08 -3.09
N PHE A 10 23.90 9.76 -3.13
CA PHE A 10 24.50 8.74 -2.27
C PHE A 10 25.01 9.34 -0.96
N GLY A 11 24.56 8.77 0.15
CA GLY A 11 24.85 9.20 1.51
C GLY A 11 25.69 8.21 2.31
N SER A 12 25.45 8.17 3.60
CA SER A 12 26.26 7.43 4.56
C SER A 12 26.28 5.91 4.27
N GLY A 13 27.48 5.32 4.34
CA GLY A 13 27.69 3.89 4.19
C GLY A 13 27.73 3.39 2.74
N VAL A 14 27.86 4.29 1.75
CA VAL A 14 27.94 3.89 0.34
C VAL A 14 29.04 4.65 -0.39
N VAL A 15 29.80 3.95 -1.24
CA VAL A 15 30.86 4.54 -2.08
C VAL A 15 30.54 4.32 -3.54
N VAL A 16 30.31 5.41 -4.30
CA VAL A 16 30.10 5.37 -5.75
C VAL A 16 31.41 5.09 -6.47
N THR A 17 31.43 4.13 -7.36
CA THR A 17 32.61 3.73 -8.16
C THR A 17 32.48 4.07 -9.63
N GLY A 18 31.26 4.23 -10.16
CA GLY A 18 30.98 4.60 -11.54
C GLY A 18 29.55 5.05 -11.74
N ALA A 19 29.30 5.85 -12.79
CA ALA A 19 27.94 6.21 -13.19
C ALA A 19 27.88 6.56 -14.68
N THR A 20 26.75 6.18 -15.31
CA THR A 20 26.41 6.55 -16.69
C THR A 20 24.95 6.99 -16.75
N PHE A 21 24.64 7.87 -17.69
CA PHE A 21 23.29 8.30 -17.98
C PHE A 21 22.98 8.04 -19.46
N SER A 22 21.78 7.53 -19.71
CA SER A 22 21.23 7.31 -21.04
C SER A 22 19.86 8.00 -21.11
N GLY A 23 19.72 8.95 -22.02
CA GLY A 23 18.53 9.79 -22.15
C GLY A 23 18.88 11.13 -22.78
N ASP A 24 17.92 12.03 -22.90
CA ASP A 24 18.15 13.40 -23.25
C ASP A 24 18.92 14.12 -22.14
N ASN A 25 19.81 15.05 -22.48
CA ASN A 25 20.59 15.78 -21.48
C ASN A 25 19.71 16.67 -20.61
N ASP A 26 18.64 17.21 -21.17
CA ASP A 26 17.70 18.09 -20.50
C ASP A 26 16.69 17.31 -19.63
N SER A 27 16.55 15.98 -19.87
CA SER A 27 15.72 15.08 -19.04
C SER A 27 16.35 14.71 -17.70
N SER A 28 17.39 15.38 -17.25
CA SER A 28 17.95 15.14 -15.91
C SER A 28 18.70 16.35 -15.36
N GLY A 29 18.46 16.67 -14.10
CA GLY A 29 19.06 17.80 -13.39
C GLY A 29 19.51 17.48 -11.98
N ILE A 30 20.29 18.41 -11.37
CA ILE A 30 20.49 18.49 -9.92
C ILE A 30 19.68 19.68 -9.45
N TYR A 31 18.78 19.47 -8.49
CA TYR A 31 18.05 20.56 -7.87
C TYR A 31 18.63 20.93 -6.50
N THR A 32 18.43 22.18 -6.09
CA THR A 32 18.84 22.74 -4.81
C THR A 32 17.79 23.72 -4.32
N ASN A 33 17.74 23.96 -3.00
CA ASN A 33 16.72 24.77 -2.34
C ASN A 33 15.29 24.25 -2.53
N GLY A 34 15.11 22.92 -2.63
CA GLY A 34 13.82 22.30 -2.84
C GLY A 34 12.80 22.70 -1.78
N ASP A 35 13.19 22.67 -0.51
CA ASP A 35 12.33 23.06 0.63
C ASP A 35 11.85 24.53 0.57
N THR A 36 12.57 25.39 -0.15
CA THR A 36 12.22 26.81 -0.31
C THR A 36 11.47 27.09 -1.61
N VAL A 37 11.86 26.43 -2.71
CA VAL A 37 11.30 26.66 -4.05
C VAL A 37 9.99 25.90 -4.22
N ALA A 38 9.95 24.63 -3.82
CA ALA A 38 8.80 23.75 -3.96
C ALA A 38 8.54 22.99 -2.65
N PRO A 39 8.15 23.71 -1.57
CA PRO A 39 7.95 23.11 -0.25
C PRO A 39 6.85 22.04 -0.29
N GLY A 40 7.15 20.86 0.24
CA GLY A 40 6.23 19.73 0.28
C GLY A 40 6.12 18.94 -1.03
N VAL A 41 6.85 19.34 -2.07
CA VAL A 41 6.88 18.66 -3.37
C VAL A 41 8.16 17.86 -3.56
N THR A 42 9.32 18.43 -3.22
CA THR A 42 10.61 17.75 -3.34
C THR A 42 10.86 16.82 -2.14
N PRO A 43 11.55 15.68 -2.33
CA PRO A 43 11.84 14.74 -1.24
C PRO A 43 12.94 15.22 -0.28
N GLY A 44 13.48 16.42 -0.49
CA GLY A 44 14.50 17.07 0.32
C GLY A 44 15.00 18.35 -0.34
N ASP A 45 15.86 19.11 0.36
CA ASP A 45 16.36 20.41 -0.10
C ASP A 45 17.29 20.31 -1.34
N THR A 46 17.92 19.17 -1.50
CA THR A 46 18.80 18.88 -2.66
C THR A 46 18.51 17.49 -3.19
N GLY A 47 18.86 17.26 -4.46
CA GLY A 47 18.70 15.94 -5.07
C GLY A 47 18.92 15.96 -6.58
N ILE A 48 18.48 14.91 -7.24
CA ILE A 48 18.40 14.84 -8.70
C ILE A 48 16.95 14.67 -9.15
N ILE A 49 16.69 15.13 -10.37
CA ILE A 49 15.45 14.88 -11.11
C ILE A 49 15.78 14.10 -12.37
N LEU A 50 14.99 13.08 -12.65
CA LEU A 50 14.89 12.39 -13.92
C LEU A 50 13.49 12.65 -14.46
N SER A 51 13.37 13.04 -15.74
CA SER A 51 12.12 13.41 -16.39
C SER A 51 11.94 12.63 -17.67
N THR A 52 10.71 12.37 -18.09
CA THR A 52 10.41 11.94 -19.45
C THR A 52 10.47 13.12 -20.42
N GLY A 53 10.21 14.35 -19.91
CA GLY A 53 10.35 15.61 -20.61
C GLY A 53 11.63 16.40 -20.27
N ASP A 54 11.50 17.72 -20.19
CA ASP A 54 12.57 18.62 -19.73
C ASP A 54 12.49 18.79 -18.20
N ALA A 55 13.56 18.42 -17.51
CA ALA A 55 13.63 18.51 -16.05
C ALA A 55 13.50 19.94 -15.51
N GLU A 56 13.76 20.99 -16.32
CA GLU A 56 13.58 22.39 -15.93
C GLU A 56 12.10 22.79 -15.91
N ASP A 57 11.25 22.08 -16.64
CA ASP A 57 9.79 22.32 -16.70
C ASP A 57 9.05 21.82 -15.45
N PHE A 58 9.72 21.11 -14.53
CA PHE A 58 9.14 20.69 -13.26
C PHE A 58 8.63 21.85 -12.39
N THR A 59 9.33 23.00 -12.41
CA THR A 59 8.91 24.25 -11.77
C THR A 59 9.17 25.42 -12.70
N ASN A 60 8.28 26.42 -12.73
CA ASN A 60 8.53 27.59 -13.53
C ASN A 60 9.37 28.66 -12.82
N SER A 61 10.04 29.51 -13.60
CA SER A 61 10.95 30.55 -13.10
C SER A 61 10.23 31.67 -12.35
N SER A 62 8.91 31.79 -12.45
CA SER A 62 8.11 32.84 -11.78
C SER A 62 7.75 32.43 -10.34
N GLY A 63 7.91 31.15 -9.98
CA GLY A 63 7.48 30.58 -8.70
C GLY A 63 5.95 30.54 -8.54
N GLN A 64 5.21 30.60 -9.65
CA GLN A 64 3.78 30.37 -9.70
C GLN A 64 3.55 28.89 -9.95
N SER A 65 2.64 28.29 -9.21
CA SER A 65 2.29 26.90 -9.36
C SER A 65 1.46 26.66 -10.61
N ASN A 66 1.62 25.51 -11.20
CA ASN A 66 0.85 24.89 -12.29
C ASN A 66 0.31 25.89 -13.33
N GLN A 67 1.18 26.36 -14.19
CA GLN A 67 0.80 27.27 -15.29
C GLN A 67 0.39 26.51 -16.55
N SER A 68 0.62 25.20 -16.61
CA SER A 68 0.32 24.33 -17.75
C SER A 68 -0.33 23.05 -17.26
N ASN A 69 -1.58 22.81 -17.62
CA ASN A 69 -2.32 21.58 -17.31
C ASN A 69 -2.00 20.50 -18.38
N GLY A 70 -0.77 20.13 -18.53
CA GLY A 70 -0.37 19.13 -19.52
C GLY A 70 0.98 19.47 -20.12
N THR A 71 1.99 19.63 -19.26
CA THR A 71 3.39 19.74 -19.66
C THR A 71 3.75 18.47 -20.44
N SER A 72 4.25 18.66 -21.64
CA SER A 72 4.51 17.56 -22.56
C SER A 72 5.63 17.93 -23.51
N THR A 73 6.79 17.29 -23.34
CA THR A 73 7.99 17.55 -24.10
C THR A 73 8.52 16.26 -24.69
N ASN A 74 8.39 16.11 -26.02
CA ASN A 74 8.99 14.99 -26.73
C ASN A 74 10.53 15.18 -26.78
N THR A 75 11.25 14.28 -26.14
CA THR A 75 12.71 14.36 -25.99
C THR A 75 13.45 13.41 -26.92
N SER A 76 14.79 13.46 -26.92
CA SER A 76 15.61 12.45 -27.56
C SER A 76 16.00 11.30 -26.60
N GLY A 77 15.12 11.01 -25.63
CA GLY A 77 15.30 9.94 -24.65
C GLY A 77 15.36 8.54 -25.24
N VAL A 78 15.61 7.56 -24.40
CA VAL A 78 15.73 6.17 -24.86
C VAL A 78 14.36 5.59 -25.17
N ASN A 79 14.16 5.18 -26.42
CA ASN A 79 12.91 4.57 -26.87
C ASN A 79 13.04 3.04 -26.95
N ASN A 80 12.01 2.32 -26.46
CA ASN A 80 11.92 0.87 -26.52
C ASN A 80 13.09 0.13 -25.85
N ASP A 81 13.53 0.60 -24.66
CA ASP A 81 14.45 -0.18 -23.85
C ASP A 81 13.81 -1.52 -23.48
N ALA A 82 14.50 -2.62 -23.72
CA ALA A 82 13.94 -3.96 -23.57
C ALA A 82 13.58 -4.30 -22.12
N GLN A 83 14.32 -3.77 -21.15
CA GLN A 83 14.10 -4.01 -19.73
C GLN A 83 12.91 -3.19 -19.23
N LEU A 84 12.80 -1.93 -19.64
CA LEU A 84 11.66 -1.06 -19.36
C LEU A 84 10.37 -1.60 -19.98
N ASN A 85 10.40 -1.94 -21.29
CA ASN A 85 9.25 -2.54 -21.98
C ASN A 85 8.74 -3.82 -21.28
N ALA A 86 9.67 -4.67 -20.83
CA ALA A 86 9.30 -5.92 -20.15
C ALA A 86 8.65 -5.66 -18.77
N ALA A 87 9.12 -4.65 -18.05
CA ALA A 87 8.61 -4.29 -16.74
C ALA A 87 7.29 -3.51 -16.82
N ALA A 88 7.19 -2.54 -17.72
CA ALA A 88 5.95 -1.78 -17.95
C ALA A 88 4.86 -2.58 -18.67
N GLY A 89 5.22 -3.71 -19.31
CA GLY A 89 4.26 -4.52 -20.10
C GLY A 89 3.82 -3.88 -21.41
N SER A 90 4.46 -2.78 -21.83
CA SER A 90 4.17 -2.01 -23.05
C SER A 90 5.45 -1.38 -23.62
N SER A 91 5.36 -0.69 -24.77
CA SER A 91 6.46 0.11 -25.30
C SER A 91 6.71 1.32 -24.41
N THR A 92 7.99 1.61 -24.18
CA THR A 92 8.42 2.81 -23.42
C THR A 92 9.13 3.78 -24.33
N LEU A 93 8.95 5.06 -24.09
CA LEU A 93 9.46 6.19 -24.86
C LEU A 93 10.13 7.21 -23.94
N ASP A 94 10.92 8.07 -24.50
CA ASP A 94 11.58 9.22 -23.84
C ASP A 94 12.24 8.92 -22.47
N ALA A 95 12.75 7.68 -22.33
CA ALA A 95 13.29 7.24 -21.05
C ALA A 95 14.57 7.98 -20.64
N ALA A 96 14.63 8.36 -19.36
CA ALA A 96 15.79 8.83 -18.64
C ALA A 96 16.30 7.71 -17.71
N ILE A 97 17.52 7.23 -17.94
CA ILE A 97 18.10 6.06 -17.28
C ILE A 97 19.43 6.42 -16.63
N LEU A 98 19.56 6.17 -15.33
CA LEU A 98 20.78 6.35 -14.56
C LEU A 98 21.28 5.00 -14.06
N ASP A 99 22.44 4.57 -14.57
CA ASP A 99 23.14 3.35 -14.16
C ASP A 99 24.33 3.71 -13.25
N ILE A 100 24.44 3.11 -12.06
CA ILE A 100 25.47 3.44 -11.07
C ILE A 100 26.08 2.17 -10.49
N ASP A 101 27.42 2.14 -10.40
CA ASP A 101 28.18 1.14 -9.67
C ASP A 101 28.62 1.69 -8.30
N PHE A 102 28.44 0.90 -7.25
CA PHE A 102 28.74 1.33 -5.88
C PHE A 102 29.10 0.17 -4.95
N ILE A 103 29.69 0.49 -3.79
CA ILE A 103 30.02 -0.47 -2.72
C ILE A 103 29.34 -0.02 -1.42
N PRO A 104 28.36 -0.80 -0.89
CA PRO A 104 27.67 -0.50 0.35
C PRO A 104 28.38 -1.11 1.57
N THR A 105 28.17 -0.52 2.75
CA THR A 105 28.65 -1.04 4.05
C THR A 105 27.56 -1.78 4.83
N GLY A 106 26.35 -1.93 4.29
CA GLY A 106 25.24 -2.68 4.86
C GLY A 106 24.66 -3.67 3.86
N ASP A 107 23.74 -4.51 4.30
CA ASP A 107 23.02 -5.49 3.47
C ASP A 107 21.73 -4.92 2.87
N VAL A 108 21.30 -3.76 3.35
CA VAL A 108 20.11 -3.02 2.90
C VAL A 108 20.50 -1.57 2.69
N MET A 109 20.03 -1.01 1.60
CA MET A 109 20.13 0.42 1.25
C MET A 109 18.73 0.97 1.04
N ILE A 110 18.53 2.25 1.30
CA ILE A 110 17.29 2.96 1.01
C ILE A 110 17.49 4.02 -0.06
N MET A 111 16.38 4.47 -0.66
CA MET A 111 16.30 5.61 -1.58
C MET A 111 15.02 6.38 -1.32
N LYS A 112 15.13 7.67 -0.96
CA LYS A 112 13.96 8.55 -0.81
C LYS A 112 13.63 9.24 -2.12
N PHE A 113 12.37 9.22 -2.52
CA PHE A 113 11.94 9.78 -3.80
C PHE A 113 10.51 10.35 -3.75
N VAL A 114 10.20 11.16 -4.75
CA VAL A 114 8.84 11.59 -5.12
C VAL A 114 8.65 11.25 -6.59
N PHE A 115 7.50 10.70 -6.92
CA PHE A 115 7.00 10.60 -8.30
C PHE A 115 5.96 11.67 -8.53
N SER A 116 6.03 12.36 -9.66
CA SER A 116 5.08 13.40 -10.06
C SER A 116 4.75 13.29 -11.55
N SER A 117 3.53 13.67 -11.95
CA SER A 117 3.06 13.50 -13.33
C SER A 117 1.93 14.47 -13.65
N ASP A 118 1.88 14.88 -14.92
CA ASP A 118 0.73 15.55 -15.54
C ASP A 118 -0.35 14.59 -16.06
N GLU A 119 -0.15 13.27 -15.90
CA GLU A 119 -1.19 12.28 -16.19
C GLU A 119 -2.32 12.24 -15.15
N TYR A 120 -2.15 12.89 -14.02
CA TYR A 120 -3.18 13.08 -13.01
C TYR A 120 -4.14 14.21 -13.40
N PRO A 121 -5.46 14.05 -13.11
CA PRO A 121 -6.15 12.80 -12.76
C PRO A 121 -6.68 12.06 -14.00
N GLU A 122 -6.52 12.59 -15.22
CA GLU A 122 -7.23 12.18 -16.44
C GLU A 122 -6.84 10.77 -16.89
N TYR A 123 -5.57 10.41 -16.75
CA TYR A 123 -4.98 9.16 -17.24
C TYR A 123 -4.65 8.14 -16.16
N GLN A 124 -4.93 8.44 -14.89
CA GLN A 124 -4.62 7.58 -13.73
C GLN A 124 -5.19 6.15 -13.79
N ASN A 125 -6.14 5.87 -14.69
CA ASN A 125 -6.72 4.54 -14.93
C ASN A 125 -6.56 4.10 -16.38
N SER A 126 -5.60 4.66 -17.10
CA SER A 126 -5.36 4.41 -18.52
C SER A 126 -4.22 3.41 -18.75
N VAL A 127 -3.92 3.12 -20.01
CA VAL A 127 -2.76 2.32 -20.43
C VAL A 127 -1.51 3.18 -20.68
N TYR A 128 -1.61 4.47 -20.42
CA TYR A 128 -0.57 5.46 -20.68
C TYR A 128 0.24 5.81 -19.42
N GLN A 129 -0.08 5.18 -18.29
CA GLN A 129 0.58 5.45 -16.99
C GLN A 129 2.09 5.27 -17.10
N ASP A 130 2.83 6.34 -16.84
CA ASP A 130 4.28 6.37 -16.94
C ASP A 130 4.93 5.47 -15.89
N PHE A 131 6.08 4.94 -16.27
CA PHE A 131 6.71 3.87 -15.52
C PHE A 131 8.02 4.32 -14.87
N VAL A 132 8.14 4.03 -13.57
CA VAL A 132 9.41 4.13 -12.83
C VAL A 132 9.91 2.73 -12.50
N GLY A 133 11.16 2.44 -12.79
CA GLY A 133 11.79 1.16 -12.50
C GLY A 133 13.13 1.28 -11.83
N VAL A 134 13.39 0.42 -10.85
CA VAL A 134 14.69 0.27 -10.18
C VAL A 134 15.12 -1.17 -10.23
N TRP A 135 16.37 -1.41 -10.65
CA TRP A 135 16.97 -2.75 -10.65
C TRP A 135 18.28 -2.73 -9.88
N ILE A 136 18.49 -3.74 -9.05
CA ILE A 136 19.75 -3.98 -8.35
C ILE A 136 20.38 -5.28 -8.84
N ASN A 137 21.62 -5.21 -9.30
CA ASN A 137 22.36 -6.36 -9.85
C ASN A 137 21.54 -7.12 -10.92
N GLY A 138 20.78 -6.38 -11.75
CA GLY A 138 19.92 -6.90 -12.81
C GLY A 138 18.56 -7.44 -12.38
N THR A 139 18.24 -7.45 -11.07
CA THR A 139 16.94 -7.88 -10.54
C THR A 139 16.09 -6.65 -10.21
N GLN A 140 14.85 -6.61 -10.70
CA GLN A 140 13.94 -5.51 -10.42
C GLN A 140 13.60 -5.47 -8.91
N VAL A 141 13.69 -4.28 -8.33
CA VAL A 141 13.24 -3.99 -6.97
C VAL A 141 11.75 -3.65 -7.04
N ASN A 142 10.97 -4.28 -6.20
CA ASN A 142 9.55 -3.98 -6.13
C ASN A 142 9.34 -2.62 -5.45
N MET A 143 8.83 -1.65 -6.19
CA MET A 143 8.46 -0.32 -5.69
C MET A 143 7.05 -0.33 -5.06
N ALA A 144 6.63 -1.46 -4.51
CA ALA A 144 5.28 -1.63 -3.98
C ALA A 144 4.96 -0.63 -2.88
N VAL A 145 3.91 0.13 -3.10
CA VAL A 145 3.28 1.02 -2.14
C VAL A 145 1.85 0.51 -1.94
N GLY A 146 1.48 0.22 -0.71
CA GLY A 146 0.19 -0.41 -0.46
C GLY A 146 0.10 -1.76 -1.19
N ASN A 147 -0.74 -1.84 -2.21
CA ASN A 147 -0.98 -3.06 -2.99
C ASN A 147 -0.42 -3.04 -4.42
N GLY A 148 0.33 -2.03 -4.82
CA GLY A 148 0.82 -1.85 -6.19
C GLY A 148 2.19 -1.18 -6.25
N ASP A 149 2.46 -0.45 -7.32
CA ASP A 149 3.64 0.40 -7.54
C ASP A 149 3.33 1.88 -7.24
N THR A 150 4.15 2.79 -7.75
CA THR A 150 4.02 4.23 -7.50
C THR A 150 3.39 4.99 -8.66
N ASP A 151 2.86 4.30 -9.66
CA ASP A 151 2.20 4.91 -10.81
C ASP A 151 0.87 5.62 -10.46
N PRO A 152 0.34 6.46 -11.35
CA PRO A 152 -0.93 7.15 -11.13
C PRO A 152 -2.13 6.23 -10.87
N GLY A 153 -2.10 4.99 -11.34
CA GLY A 153 -3.16 4.01 -11.13
C GLY A 153 -3.23 3.51 -9.70
N ASN A 154 -2.11 3.48 -9.00
CA ASN A 154 -2.01 2.97 -7.65
C ASN A 154 -1.95 4.04 -6.56
N VAL A 155 -1.32 5.20 -6.84
CA VAL A 155 -1.23 6.32 -5.89
C VAL A 155 -1.97 7.54 -6.46
N ASN A 156 -3.19 7.79 -5.99
CA ASN A 156 -4.06 8.84 -6.50
C ASN A 156 -5.14 9.21 -5.47
N GLY A 157 -6.06 10.09 -5.83
CA GLY A 157 -7.16 10.54 -4.96
C GLY A 157 -8.17 9.46 -4.53
N THR A 158 -8.04 8.23 -5.00
CA THR A 158 -8.92 7.09 -4.64
C THR A 158 -8.16 5.87 -4.11
N ASN A 159 -6.91 5.69 -4.54
CA ASN A 159 -6.04 4.59 -4.14
C ASN A 159 -4.83 5.14 -3.39
N ASN A 160 -4.52 4.58 -2.21
CA ASN A 160 -3.43 5.05 -1.36
C ASN A 160 -3.43 6.59 -1.16
N GLN A 161 -4.64 7.14 -0.95
CA GLN A 161 -4.93 8.58 -0.95
C GLN A 161 -4.03 9.38 -0.01
N ASN A 162 -3.62 8.81 1.13
CA ASN A 162 -2.75 9.49 2.10
C ASN A 162 -1.30 9.66 1.60
N LEU A 163 -0.95 9.01 0.49
CA LEU A 163 0.37 9.10 -0.15
C LEU A 163 0.36 9.99 -1.39
N TYR A 164 -0.77 10.63 -1.71
CA TYR A 164 -0.98 11.43 -2.90
C TYR A 164 -1.27 12.89 -2.55
N ASN A 165 -0.72 13.79 -3.32
CA ASN A 165 -1.01 15.22 -3.32
C ASN A 165 -1.59 15.62 -4.67
N ASP A 166 -2.82 16.12 -4.66
CA ASP A 166 -3.50 16.72 -5.80
C ASP A 166 -3.01 18.16 -6.00
N ASN A 167 -2.57 18.51 -7.19
CA ASN A 167 -2.15 19.84 -7.55
C ASN A 167 -3.00 20.47 -8.67
N THR A 168 -4.10 19.86 -9.05
CA THR A 168 -5.03 20.38 -10.07
C THR A 168 -5.64 21.75 -9.72
N SER A 169 -5.49 22.18 -8.48
CA SER A 169 -5.92 23.52 -7.98
C SER A 169 -4.74 24.47 -7.70
N ASP A 170 -3.57 24.22 -8.25
CA ASP A 170 -2.38 25.12 -8.23
C ASP A 170 -1.88 25.42 -6.79
N GLN A 171 -1.93 24.44 -5.91
CA GLN A 171 -1.61 24.64 -4.50
C GLN A 171 -0.11 24.55 -4.22
N PHE A 172 0.64 23.85 -5.06
CA PHE A 172 2.06 23.57 -4.90
C PHE A 172 2.86 24.15 -6.08
N ASN A 173 4.09 24.57 -5.81
CA ASN A 173 4.96 25.14 -6.84
C ASN A 173 5.63 24.01 -7.68
N THR A 174 4.84 23.39 -8.49
CA THR A 174 5.24 22.48 -9.56
C THR A 174 4.25 22.62 -10.71
N GLU A 175 4.66 22.33 -11.93
CA GLU A 175 3.76 22.26 -13.11
C GLU A 175 2.95 20.97 -13.13
N MET A 176 3.35 19.95 -12.36
CA MET A 176 2.69 18.66 -12.32
C MET A 176 1.32 18.71 -11.62
N ASP A 177 0.32 18.06 -12.19
CA ASP A 177 -1.06 18.00 -11.70
C ASP A 177 -1.23 17.11 -10.47
N GLY A 178 -0.28 16.19 -10.23
CA GLY A 178 -0.26 15.35 -9.03
C GLY A 178 1.11 14.76 -8.73
N PHE A 179 1.33 14.43 -7.45
CA PHE A 179 2.58 13.83 -7.00
C PHE A 179 2.42 13.02 -5.71
N THR A 180 3.36 12.10 -5.45
CA THR A 180 3.38 11.33 -4.21
C THR A 180 3.93 12.15 -3.04
N VAL A 181 3.56 11.83 -1.81
CA VAL A 181 4.40 12.22 -0.66
C VAL A 181 5.80 11.62 -0.85
N THR A 182 6.78 12.07 -0.06
CA THR A 182 8.09 11.42 -0.09
C THR A 182 7.96 9.97 0.37
N LEU A 183 8.42 9.06 -0.47
CA LEU A 183 8.42 7.62 -0.26
C LEU A 183 9.86 7.10 -0.13
N THR A 184 10.02 5.94 0.51
CA THR A 184 11.31 5.25 0.59
C THR A 184 11.22 3.89 -0.10
N LEU A 185 12.18 3.62 -0.97
CA LEU A 185 12.43 2.31 -1.54
C LEU A 185 13.52 1.59 -0.75
N THR A 186 13.21 0.40 -0.25
CA THR A 186 14.17 -0.48 0.44
C THR A 186 14.80 -1.42 -0.57
N ILE A 187 16.13 -1.40 -0.67
CA ILE A 187 16.92 -2.07 -1.70
C ILE A 187 17.87 -3.08 -1.05
N PRO A 188 17.70 -4.39 -1.27
CA PRO A 188 18.67 -5.38 -0.80
C PRO A 188 19.99 -5.26 -1.60
N VAL A 189 21.11 -5.20 -0.92
CA VAL A 189 22.44 -5.05 -1.53
C VAL A 189 23.42 -6.08 -0.99
N VAL A 190 24.56 -6.27 -1.71
CA VAL A 190 25.61 -7.18 -1.26
C VAL A 190 26.70 -6.37 -0.56
N HIS A 191 26.79 -6.49 0.74
CA HIS A 191 27.74 -5.80 1.61
C HIS A 191 29.18 -5.94 1.15
N GLY A 192 29.90 -4.83 1.11
CA GLY A 192 31.33 -4.79 0.81
C GLY A 192 31.75 -5.20 -0.60
N SER A 193 30.78 -5.47 -1.46
CA SER A 193 31.00 -5.86 -2.86
C SER A 193 30.49 -4.79 -3.80
N THR A 194 30.98 -4.80 -5.04
CA THR A 194 30.42 -3.93 -6.09
C THR A 194 29.00 -4.37 -6.40
N ASN A 195 28.05 -3.45 -6.29
CA ASN A 195 26.68 -3.59 -6.76
C ASN A 195 26.45 -2.63 -7.93
N SER A 196 25.50 -2.95 -8.79
CA SER A 196 25.02 -2.04 -9.83
C SER A 196 23.54 -1.74 -9.60
N ILE A 197 23.17 -0.46 -9.67
CA ILE A 197 21.78 -0.02 -9.63
C ILE A 197 21.44 0.70 -10.93
N ARG A 198 20.30 0.35 -11.50
CA ARG A 198 19.68 1.09 -12.62
C ARG A 198 18.41 1.73 -12.09
N ILE A 199 18.27 3.03 -12.29
CA ILE A 199 17.09 3.83 -11.96
C ILE A 199 16.58 4.45 -13.25
N ALA A 200 15.31 4.30 -13.57
CA ALA A 200 14.75 4.80 -14.82
C ALA A 200 13.31 5.30 -14.65
N ILE A 201 12.97 6.30 -15.47
CA ILE A 201 11.60 6.75 -15.72
C ILE A 201 11.37 6.76 -17.23
N ALA A 202 10.15 6.47 -17.67
CA ALA A 202 9.81 6.44 -19.09
C ALA A 202 8.32 6.64 -19.30
N ASP A 203 7.94 7.31 -20.39
CA ASP A 203 6.59 7.34 -20.90
C ASP A 203 6.18 5.95 -21.40
N VAL A 204 4.90 5.61 -21.24
CA VAL A 204 4.34 4.32 -21.63
C VAL A 204 3.27 4.49 -22.72
N SER A 205 3.48 3.82 -23.85
CA SER A 205 2.59 3.77 -25.00
C SER A 205 2.52 5.03 -25.86
N ASP A 206 2.74 6.22 -25.32
CA ASP A 206 2.90 7.47 -26.06
C ASP A 206 4.06 8.30 -25.49
N ASN A 207 4.18 9.57 -25.81
CA ASN A 207 5.23 10.49 -25.39
C ASN A 207 4.64 11.87 -25.05
N SER A 208 3.54 11.84 -24.29
CA SER A 208 2.77 13.03 -23.92
C SER A 208 2.50 13.01 -22.43
N TYR A 209 2.43 14.17 -21.79
CA TYR A 209 2.24 14.35 -20.36
C TYR A 209 3.46 13.88 -19.54
N ASP A 210 4.38 14.81 -19.32
CA ASP A 210 5.65 14.53 -18.68
C ASP A 210 5.50 14.04 -17.24
N SER A 211 6.34 13.08 -16.88
CA SER A 211 6.49 12.56 -15.51
C SER A 211 7.91 12.77 -14.99
N ASN A 212 8.02 12.91 -13.68
CA ASN A 212 9.29 13.17 -13.02
C ASN A 212 9.53 12.22 -11.83
N LEU A 213 10.76 11.76 -11.69
CA LEU A 213 11.28 11.07 -10.53
C LEU A 213 12.31 11.95 -9.84
N LEU A 214 11.96 12.48 -8.68
CA LEU A 214 12.86 13.25 -7.84
C LEU A 214 13.46 12.34 -6.78
N ILE A 215 14.79 12.31 -6.67
CA ILE A 215 15.52 11.50 -5.67
C ILE A 215 16.24 12.44 -4.73
N ALA A 216 15.99 12.30 -3.42
CA ALA A 216 16.61 13.16 -2.42
C ALA A 216 18.12 13.00 -2.35
N GLY A 217 18.81 14.11 -2.11
CA GLY A 217 20.24 14.10 -1.85
C GLY A 217 20.62 13.27 -0.64
N ASP A 218 21.77 12.61 -0.67
CA ASP A 218 22.30 11.75 0.40
C ASP A 218 21.34 10.63 0.87
N SER A 219 20.28 10.34 0.10
CA SER A 219 19.24 9.40 0.52
C SER A 219 19.55 7.93 0.22
N LEU A 220 20.44 7.63 -0.75
CA LEU A 220 20.90 6.26 -0.96
C LEU A 220 21.94 5.93 0.12
N GLN A 221 21.48 5.41 1.25
CA GLN A 221 22.31 5.20 2.44
C GLN A 221 21.96 3.87 3.14
N THR A 222 22.86 3.38 4.01
CA THR A 222 22.72 2.11 4.75
C THR A 222 22.72 2.30 6.28
N SER A 223 22.61 3.54 6.78
CA SER A 223 22.82 3.86 8.20
C SER A 223 21.54 3.87 9.01
N VAL A 224 20.47 4.49 8.50
CA VAL A 224 19.14 4.53 9.14
C VAL A 224 18.14 3.94 8.17
N ILE A 225 17.38 2.94 8.61
CA ILE A 225 16.43 2.22 7.76
C ILE A 225 15.11 2.07 8.50
N ALA A 226 14.07 2.68 7.98
CA ALA A 226 12.69 2.50 8.40
C ALA A 226 12.07 1.37 7.59
N LEU A 227 11.69 0.29 8.23
CA LEU A 227 11.02 -0.83 7.60
C LEU A 227 9.51 -0.63 7.64
N ALA A 228 8.83 -1.17 6.63
CA ALA A 228 7.39 -1.09 6.57
C ALA A 228 6.74 -1.78 7.77
N ASP A 229 5.77 -1.10 8.37
CA ASP A 229 4.92 -1.61 9.44
C ASP A 229 3.55 -1.97 8.94
N SER A 230 2.86 -2.78 9.73
CA SER A 230 1.45 -3.05 9.48
C SER A 230 0.69 -3.21 10.79
N THR A 231 -0.55 -2.75 10.79
CA THR A 231 -1.45 -2.95 11.91
C THR A 231 -2.88 -3.00 11.41
N ASN A 232 -3.81 -3.33 12.30
CA ASN A 232 -5.22 -3.18 12.01
C ASN A 232 -5.85 -2.23 13.02
N VAL A 233 -6.88 -1.57 12.62
CA VAL A 233 -7.72 -0.75 13.50
C VAL A 233 -9.18 -1.10 13.27
N TYR A 234 -9.96 -1.11 14.35
CA TYR A 234 -11.41 -1.09 14.17
C TYR A 234 -11.81 0.32 13.72
N PRO A 235 -12.80 0.45 12.84
CA PRO A 235 -13.18 1.75 12.32
C PRO A 235 -13.34 2.85 13.39
N ASN A 236 -14.09 2.63 14.48
CA ASN A 236 -14.15 3.56 15.63
C ASN A 236 -13.22 3.16 16.79
N GLY A 237 -12.21 2.38 16.52
CA GLY A 237 -11.25 1.92 17.52
C GLY A 237 -9.97 2.74 17.50
N ALA A 238 -9.13 2.51 18.50
CA ALA A 238 -7.78 3.02 18.53
C ALA A 238 -6.79 1.87 18.73
N THR A 239 -5.63 1.98 18.13
CA THR A 239 -4.49 1.08 18.38
C THR A 239 -3.22 1.89 18.55
N ASN A 240 -2.27 1.37 19.33
CA ASN A 240 -0.94 1.93 19.47
C ASN A 240 0.06 0.99 18.78
N LEU A 241 0.91 1.56 17.95
CA LEU A 241 1.94 0.83 17.20
C LEU A 241 3.32 1.38 17.53
N ASP A 242 4.23 0.51 17.93
CA ASP A 242 5.67 0.82 18.02
C ASP A 242 6.28 0.65 16.63
N VAL A 243 6.32 1.73 15.86
CA VAL A 243 6.86 1.73 14.49
C VAL A 243 8.39 1.65 14.47
N LEU A 244 9.07 1.88 15.60
CA LEU A 244 10.54 1.79 15.69
C LEU A 244 11.03 0.36 15.96
N ALA A 245 10.13 -0.57 16.29
CA ALA A 245 10.50 -1.91 16.76
C ALA A 245 11.28 -2.75 15.74
N ASN A 246 11.06 -2.53 14.45
CA ASN A 246 11.71 -3.23 13.33
C ASN A 246 12.76 -2.37 12.61
N ASP A 247 12.90 -1.11 12.98
CA ASP A 247 13.80 -0.16 12.31
C ASP A 247 15.25 -0.36 12.72
N THR A 248 16.15 -0.01 11.78
CA THR A 248 17.59 -0.16 12.00
C THR A 248 18.25 1.20 12.21
N ASN A 249 19.04 1.30 13.27
CA ASN A 249 19.93 2.41 13.54
C ASN A 249 21.39 1.94 13.47
N GLY A 250 22.06 2.17 12.36
CA GLY A 250 23.51 1.93 12.21
C GLY A 250 24.38 3.10 12.69
N GLY A 251 23.77 4.22 13.10
CA GLY A 251 24.43 5.43 13.60
C GLY A 251 24.67 5.41 15.11
N VAL A 252 25.05 6.56 15.66
CA VAL A 252 25.38 6.76 17.08
C VAL A 252 24.25 7.43 17.89
N GLY A 253 23.19 7.89 17.23
CA GLY A 253 22.04 8.57 17.86
C GLY A 253 20.97 7.62 18.36
N THR A 254 19.91 8.17 18.95
CA THR A 254 18.67 7.45 19.25
C THR A 254 17.65 7.78 18.17
N LEU A 255 16.99 6.77 17.62
CA LEU A 255 15.90 7.01 16.66
C LEU A 255 14.75 7.76 17.33
N THR A 256 14.30 8.80 16.67
CA THR A 256 13.13 9.60 17.07
C THR A 256 12.19 9.77 15.90
N ILE A 257 10.89 9.76 16.14
CA ILE A 257 9.89 10.07 15.11
C ILE A 257 9.75 11.58 15.03
N THR A 258 9.98 12.14 13.85
CA THR A 258 9.95 13.59 13.61
C THR A 258 8.72 14.06 12.84
N HIS A 259 8.15 13.20 11.96
CA HIS A 259 6.96 13.50 11.16
C HIS A 259 6.02 12.30 11.12
N LEU A 260 4.73 12.58 10.99
CA LEU A 260 3.66 11.64 10.67
C LEU A 260 2.93 12.15 9.43
N ASN A 261 2.91 11.34 8.38
CA ASN A 261 2.38 11.68 7.05
C ASN A 261 2.87 13.04 6.54
N GLY A 262 4.18 13.28 6.63
CA GLY A 262 4.83 14.54 6.24
C GLY A 262 4.62 15.74 7.18
N VAL A 263 3.77 15.59 8.22
CA VAL A 263 3.50 16.67 9.19
C VAL A 263 4.44 16.55 10.39
N PRO A 264 5.18 17.61 10.77
CA PRO A 264 6.02 17.62 11.97
C PRO A 264 5.23 17.27 13.23
N VAL A 265 5.73 16.34 14.05
CA VAL A 265 4.98 15.87 15.21
C VAL A 265 5.28 16.66 16.48
N VAL A 266 4.23 16.85 17.28
CA VAL A 266 4.29 17.22 18.69
C VAL A 266 3.55 16.14 19.47
N VAL A 267 4.18 15.58 20.51
CA VAL A 267 3.59 14.51 21.32
C VAL A 267 2.16 14.87 21.76
N GLY A 268 1.22 13.97 21.51
CA GLY A 268 -0.19 14.13 21.83
C GLY A 268 -0.98 15.04 20.86
N THR A 269 -0.33 15.63 19.86
CA THR A 269 -1.04 16.44 18.84
C THR A 269 -1.51 15.53 17.70
N PRO A 270 -2.80 15.53 17.36
CA PRO A 270 -3.32 14.69 16.29
C PRO A 270 -2.98 15.25 14.91
N VAL A 271 -2.67 14.36 13.97
CA VAL A 271 -2.61 14.58 12.52
C VAL A 271 -3.80 13.87 11.91
N VAL A 272 -4.64 14.58 11.18
CA VAL A 272 -5.77 14.01 10.44
C VAL A 272 -5.31 13.63 9.05
N LEU A 273 -5.52 12.37 8.66
CA LEU A 273 -5.17 11.87 7.34
C LEU A 273 -6.21 12.33 6.29
N PRO A 274 -5.84 12.45 5.01
CA PRO A 274 -6.79 12.70 3.92
C PRO A 274 -7.99 11.74 3.87
N THR A 275 -7.81 10.49 4.28
CA THR A 275 -8.88 9.47 4.40
C THR A 275 -9.73 9.62 5.66
N GLY A 276 -9.44 10.56 6.57
CA GLY A 276 -10.26 10.88 7.75
C GLY A 276 -9.69 10.41 9.09
N GLN A 277 -8.92 9.33 9.12
CA GLN A 277 -8.36 8.78 10.36
C GLN A 277 -7.41 9.77 11.02
N THR A 278 -7.23 9.60 12.32
CA THR A 278 -6.34 10.46 13.11
C THR A 278 -5.18 9.66 13.67
N ILE A 279 -3.97 10.16 13.47
CA ILE A 279 -2.74 9.57 14.00
C ILE A 279 -2.04 10.57 14.94
N SER A 280 -1.36 10.08 15.97
CA SER A 280 -0.61 10.95 16.90
C SER A 280 0.54 10.20 17.56
N LEU A 281 1.63 10.91 17.86
CA LEU A 281 2.76 10.37 18.60
C LEU A 281 2.46 10.39 20.11
N ASN A 282 2.58 9.25 20.79
CA ASN A 282 2.45 9.11 22.22
C ASN A 282 3.76 9.48 22.97
N ALA A 283 3.65 9.76 24.26
CA ALA A 283 4.79 10.07 25.09
C ALA A 283 5.79 8.90 25.30
N ASP A 284 5.35 7.68 25.06
CA ASP A 284 6.17 6.46 25.10
C ASP A 284 6.87 6.13 23.77
N GLY A 285 6.67 6.96 22.74
CA GLY A 285 7.26 6.79 21.41
C GLY A 285 6.41 5.96 20.45
N THR A 286 5.29 5.39 20.88
CA THR A 286 4.35 4.68 19.99
C THR A 286 3.48 5.64 19.19
N VAL A 287 2.98 5.22 18.05
CA VAL A 287 1.99 5.96 17.25
C VAL A 287 0.59 5.46 17.59
N ASN A 288 -0.26 6.36 18.10
CA ASN A 288 -1.68 6.09 18.25
C ASN A 288 -2.38 6.28 16.90
N ILE A 289 -3.18 5.32 16.51
CA ILE A 289 -3.97 5.31 15.27
C ILE A 289 -5.43 5.20 15.69
N LEU A 290 -6.24 6.19 15.37
CA LEU A 290 -7.67 6.26 15.65
C LEU A 290 -8.43 6.18 14.33
N GLY A 291 -9.31 5.19 14.20
CA GLY A 291 -10.25 5.08 13.09
C GLY A 291 -11.28 6.21 13.13
N ASP A 292 -11.79 6.59 11.97
CA ASP A 292 -12.74 7.68 11.76
C ASP A 292 -14.19 7.23 11.67
N GLY A 293 -14.45 5.95 11.76
CA GLY A 293 -15.74 5.32 11.60
C GLY A 293 -15.84 4.41 10.39
N ASP A 294 -14.95 4.59 9.42
CA ASP A 294 -14.98 3.89 8.15
C ASP A 294 -14.19 2.58 8.15
N SER A 295 -14.70 1.58 7.42
CA SER A 295 -14.11 0.25 7.28
C SER A 295 -13.26 0.22 6.02
N GLU A 296 -12.10 0.81 6.05
CA GLU A 296 -11.20 0.87 4.92
C GLU A 296 -9.77 0.43 5.27
N ASN A 297 -9.02 0.04 4.25
CA ASN A 297 -7.59 -0.10 4.36
C ASN A 297 -6.95 1.23 3.98
N PHE A 298 -6.04 1.70 4.79
CA PHE A 298 -5.30 2.93 4.54
C PHE A 298 -3.84 2.77 4.91
N ASN A 299 -3.04 3.74 4.54
CA ASN A 299 -1.63 3.80 4.90
C ASN A 299 -1.26 5.23 5.28
N PHE A 300 -0.13 5.37 5.92
CA PHE A 300 0.49 6.66 6.20
C PHE A 300 2.00 6.48 6.35
N THR A 301 2.75 7.57 6.27
CA THR A 301 4.20 7.56 6.46
C THR A 301 4.60 8.07 7.84
N TYR A 302 5.76 7.63 8.32
CA TYR A 302 6.45 8.22 9.47
C TYR A 302 7.91 8.46 9.13
N THR A 303 8.50 9.53 9.64
CA THR A 303 9.92 9.84 9.44
C THR A 303 10.69 9.61 10.72
N ILE A 304 11.76 8.84 10.62
CA ILE A 304 12.72 8.61 11.71
C ILE A 304 14.00 9.42 11.48
N ASP A 305 14.65 9.79 12.58
CA ASP A 305 15.88 10.60 12.60
C ASP A 305 16.79 10.13 13.74
N ASP A 306 18.08 9.88 13.46
CA ASP A 306 19.12 9.58 14.46
C ASP A 306 19.96 10.80 14.86
N GLY A 307 19.60 11.99 14.33
CA GLY A 307 20.31 13.25 14.47
C GLY A 307 21.34 13.53 13.37
N THR A 308 21.51 12.61 12.42
CA THR A 308 22.43 12.75 11.27
C THR A 308 21.77 12.33 9.97
N ASN A 309 21.06 11.20 10.00
CA ASN A 309 20.39 10.62 8.86
C ASN A 309 18.90 10.44 9.16
N THR A 310 18.09 10.50 8.12
CA THR A 310 16.64 10.29 8.20
C THR A 310 16.18 9.23 7.22
N ASP A 311 15.11 8.51 7.59
CA ASP A 311 14.38 7.66 6.67
C ASP A 311 12.88 7.75 6.88
N ILE A 312 12.11 7.25 5.91
CA ILE A 312 10.64 7.30 5.93
C ILE A 312 10.11 5.87 5.83
N GLY A 313 9.43 5.43 6.89
CA GLY A 313 8.68 4.18 6.90
C GLY A 313 7.23 4.38 6.49
N ILE A 314 6.60 3.30 6.04
CA ILE A 314 5.18 3.24 5.72
C ILE A 314 4.46 2.31 6.69
N VAL A 315 3.32 2.75 7.20
CA VAL A 315 2.40 1.92 7.99
C VAL A 315 1.20 1.57 7.13
N ASN A 316 0.94 0.27 6.96
CA ASN A 316 -0.26 -0.23 6.31
C ASN A 316 -1.28 -0.63 7.38
N VAL A 317 -2.49 -0.09 7.30
CA VAL A 317 -3.58 -0.32 8.25
C VAL A 317 -4.74 -1.01 7.55
N SER A 318 -5.24 -2.10 8.12
CA SER A 318 -6.34 -2.88 7.52
C SER A 318 -7.53 -3.00 8.47
N SER A 319 -8.73 -3.06 7.92
CA SER A 319 -9.95 -3.41 8.65
C SER A 319 -10.14 -4.93 8.75
N ILE A 320 -10.85 -5.39 9.79
CA ILE A 320 -10.99 -6.81 10.10
C ILE A 320 -12.29 -7.39 9.53
N PRO A 321 -12.25 -8.50 8.73
CA PRO A 321 -13.44 -9.15 8.19
C PRO A 321 -14.24 -9.92 9.26
N CYS A 322 -15.59 -9.81 9.27
CA CYS A 322 -16.46 -10.39 10.28
C CYS A 322 -17.77 -10.94 9.70
N PHE A 323 -18.35 -11.96 10.38
CA PHE A 323 -19.76 -12.34 10.21
C PHE A 323 -20.66 -11.44 11.07
N VAL A 324 -21.89 -11.22 10.65
CA VAL A 324 -22.92 -10.58 11.48
C VAL A 324 -23.61 -11.65 12.36
N ALA A 325 -23.87 -11.34 13.63
CA ALA A 325 -24.66 -12.21 14.51
C ALA A 325 -26.00 -12.55 13.88
N GLY A 326 -26.44 -13.80 14.05
CA GLY A 326 -27.60 -14.39 13.35
C GLY A 326 -27.22 -15.07 12.04
N THR A 327 -25.99 -14.93 11.53
CA THR A 327 -25.52 -15.68 10.36
C THR A 327 -25.50 -17.17 10.66
N LEU A 328 -26.14 -17.95 9.79
CA LEU A 328 -26.20 -19.42 9.90
C LEU A 328 -24.92 -20.03 9.32
N ILE A 329 -24.15 -20.72 10.16
CA ILE A 329 -22.94 -21.44 9.79
C ILE A 329 -23.25 -22.94 9.70
N ALA A 330 -22.79 -23.59 8.62
CA ALA A 330 -22.95 -25.02 8.45
C ALA A 330 -22.03 -25.81 9.40
N THR A 331 -22.61 -26.68 10.22
CA THR A 331 -21.90 -27.53 11.19
C THR A 331 -22.25 -29.01 10.95
N GLU A 332 -21.61 -29.93 11.68
CA GLU A 332 -21.96 -31.34 11.65
C GLU A 332 -23.42 -31.61 12.11
N LEU A 333 -23.97 -30.73 12.96
CA LEU A 333 -25.33 -30.82 13.51
C LEU A 333 -26.36 -30.03 12.70
N GLY A 334 -25.99 -29.55 11.51
CA GLY A 334 -26.82 -28.67 10.70
C GLY A 334 -26.38 -27.20 10.84
N GLN A 335 -27.26 -26.28 10.45
CA GLN A 335 -26.96 -24.84 10.51
C GLN A 335 -27.16 -24.31 11.93
N ARG A 336 -26.20 -23.50 12.41
CA ARG A 336 -26.24 -22.84 13.72
C ARG A 336 -25.88 -21.37 13.60
N ASN A 337 -26.46 -20.52 14.42
CA ASN A 337 -26.11 -19.10 14.50
C ASN A 337 -24.63 -18.95 14.91
N VAL A 338 -23.89 -18.08 14.22
CA VAL A 338 -22.46 -17.85 14.41
C VAL A 338 -22.08 -17.49 15.84
N GLU A 339 -22.91 -16.67 16.51
CA GLU A 339 -22.69 -16.28 17.90
C GLU A 339 -22.89 -17.44 18.90
N SER A 340 -23.66 -18.46 18.53
CA SER A 340 -23.95 -19.63 19.37
C SER A 340 -22.91 -20.74 19.26
N LEU A 341 -21.93 -20.61 18.36
CA LEU A 341 -20.86 -21.60 18.18
C LEU A 341 -19.91 -21.58 19.39
N GLU A 342 -19.41 -22.74 19.76
CA GLU A 342 -18.44 -22.92 20.84
C GLU A 342 -17.14 -23.50 20.32
N LEU A 343 -16.05 -23.30 21.08
CA LEU A 343 -14.74 -23.88 20.72
C LEU A 343 -14.84 -25.40 20.65
N GLY A 344 -14.32 -25.97 19.56
CA GLY A 344 -14.39 -27.40 19.29
C GLY A 344 -15.59 -27.82 18.44
N ASP A 345 -16.60 -26.97 18.22
CA ASP A 345 -17.67 -27.25 17.26
C ASP A 345 -17.12 -27.57 15.88
N LEU A 346 -17.63 -28.60 15.24
CA LEU A 346 -17.20 -29.03 13.92
C LEU A 346 -17.94 -28.25 12.83
N ILE A 347 -17.21 -27.38 12.16
CA ILE A 347 -17.74 -26.50 11.11
C ILE A 347 -17.43 -27.12 9.74
N MET A 348 -18.43 -27.11 8.85
CA MET A 348 -18.25 -27.59 7.48
C MET A 348 -17.45 -26.58 6.67
N THR A 349 -16.29 -27.03 6.16
CA THR A 349 -15.43 -26.26 5.27
C THR A 349 -15.50 -26.80 3.85
N LYS A 350 -15.16 -25.94 2.89
CA LYS A 350 -15.22 -26.29 1.48
C LYS A 350 -14.18 -27.33 1.06
N ASP A 351 -12.97 -27.20 1.60
CA ASP A 351 -11.82 -27.96 1.12
C ASP A 351 -11.43 -29.13 2.05
N ASP A 352 -11.64 -28.98 3.37
CA ASP A 352 -11.12 -29.89 4.39
C ASP A 352 -12.21 -30.64 5.18
N GLY A 353 -13.46 -30.58 4.72
CA GLY A 353 -14.59 -31.21 5.42
C GLY A 353 -14.89 -30.53 6.76
N LEU A 354 -15.20 -31.32 7.78
CA LEU A 354 -15.49 -30.82 9.12
C LEU A 354 -14.19 -30.44 9.85
N GLN A 355 -14.09 -29.17 10.26
CA GLN A 355 -12.94 -28.64 10.99
C GLN A 355 -13.37 -28.07 12.34
N PRO A 356 -12.60 -28.29 13.42
CA PRO A 356 -12.94 -27.78 14.73
C PRO A 356 -12.71 -26.27 14.80
N LEU A 357 -13.67 -25.54 15.35
CA LEU A 357 -13.53 -24.12 15.69
C LEU A 357 -12.48 -23.96 16.79
N ARG A 358 -11.41 -23.22 16.51
CA ARG A 358 -10.28 -23.05 17.42
C ARG A 358 -10.36 -21.79 18.26
N TRP A 359 -10.90 -20.71 17.69
CA TRP A 359 -11.10 -19.45 18.39
C TRP A 359 -12.30 -18.72 17.82
N LYS A 360 -12.98 -17.95 18.69
CA LYS A 360 -14.11 -17.09 18.35
C LYS A 360 -13.99 -15.76 19.08
N GLY A 361 -14.05 -14.64 18.33
CA GLY A 361 -14.16 -13.29 18.85
C GLY A 361 -15.49 -12.66 18.49
N GLN A 362 -15.97 -11.67 19.27
CA GLN A 362 -17.17 -10.91 18.93
C GLN A 362 -17.12 -9.47 19.44
N ARG A 363 -17.77 -8.55 18.72
CA ARG A 363 -17.90 -7.14 19.10
C ARG A 363 -19.19 -6.54 18.56
N THR A 364 -19.82 -5.63 19.32
CA THR A 364 -21.00 -4.85 18.89
C THR A 364 -20.59 -3.41 18.61
N VAL A 365 -21.06 -2.87 17.49
CA VAL A 365 -20.78 -1.51 17.01
C VAL A 365 -22.03 -0.89 16.40
N ALA A 366 -22.09 0.44 16.24
CA ALA A 366 -23.12 1.10 15.47
C ALA A 366 -23.03 0.70 13.98
N ALA A 367 -24.16 0.41 13.34
CA ALA A 367 -24.22 0.07 11.92
C ALA A 367 -24.35 1.34 11.06
N GLU A 368 -23.33 2.18 11.10
CA GLU A 368 -23.26 3.46 10.38
C GLU A 368 -22.09 3.43 9.40
N ASP A 369 -22.19 4.16 8.33
CA ASP A 369 -21.17 4.30 7.29
C ASP A 369 -20.55 2.97 6.88
N ASP A 370 -19.28 2.77 7.05
CA ASP A 370 -18.59 1.53 6.67
C ASP A 370 -18.62 0.40 7.71
N PHE A 371 -19.28 0.61 8.86
CA PHE A 371 -19.76 -0.49 9.72
C PHE A 371 -21.12 -1.03 9.31
N ALA A 372 -21.81 -0.34 8.42
CA ALA A 372 -23.07 -0.84 7.93
C ALA A 372 -22.83 -2.16 7.20
N PRO A 373 -23.39 -3.27 7.69
CA PRO A 373 -23.16 -4.57 7.08
C PRO A 373 -23.65 -4.60 5.64
N ILE A 374 -22.98 -5.41 4.84
CA ILE A 374 -23.42 -5.69 3.47
C ILE A 374 -24.39 -6.86 3.52
N ARG A 375 -25.60 -6.63 3.02
CA ARG A 375 -26.60 -7.66 2.77
C ARG A 375 -26.44 -8.22 1.38
N ILE A 376 -26.32 -9.52 1.29
CA ILE A 376 -26.32 -10.31 0.07
C ILE A 376 -27.64 -11.05 0.02
N CYS A 377 -28.52 -10.69 -0.92
CA CYS A 377 -29.83 -11.31 -1.05
C CYS A 377 -29.72 -12.77 -1.49
N ALA A 378 -30.67 -13.59 -1.06
CA ALA A 378 -30.71 -15.00 -1.40
C ALA A 378 -30.52 -15.26 -2.91
N ASN A 379 -29.77 -16.29 -3.25
CA ASN A 379 -29.49 -16.74 -4.61
C ASN A 379 -28.68 -15.75 -5.50
N THR A 380 -28.04 -14.72 -4.93
CA THR A 380 -27.20 -13.77 -5.71
C THR A 380 -25.97 -14.46 -6.33
N PHE A 381 -25.30 -15.33 -5.58
CA PHE A 381 -24.09 -16.04 -6.01
C PHE A 381 -24.26 -17.57 -5.98
N GLY A 382 -25.40 -18.06 -6.46
CA GLY A 382 -25.78 -19.47 -6.42
C GLY A 382 -26.86 -19.75 -5.35
N GLN A 383 -27.03 -21.01 -4.97
CA GLN A 383 -28.08 -21.37 -4.01
C GLN A 383 -27.63 -21.06 -2.57
N HIS A 384 -28.16 -20.01 -1.99
CA HIS A 384 -27.93 -19.57 -0.59
C HIS A 384 -29.11 -18.74 -0.09
N ASP A 385 -29.25 -18.60 1.22
CA ASP A 385 -30.20 -17.70 1.87
C ASP A 385 -29.62 -16.26 1.98
N ASP A 386 -30.42 -15.31 2.49
CA ASP A 386 -29.96 -13.96 2.81
C ASP A 386 -28.78 -14.02 3.79
N LEU A 387 -27.74 -13.26 3.52
CA LEU A 387 -26.54 -13.19 4.33
C LEU A 387 -26.19 -11.75 4.62
N MET A 388 -25.77 -11.45 5.86
CA MET A 388 -25.13 -10.18 6.22
C MET A 388 -23.70 -10.42 6.74
N VAL A 389 -22.77 -9.63 6.22
CA VAL A 389 -21.34 -9.69 6.59
C VAL A 389 -20.77 -8.28 6.71
N SER A 390 -19.60 -8.14 7.34
CA SER A 390 -18.89 -6.85 7.29
C SER A 390 -18.44 -6.51 5.87
N PRO A 391 -18.22 -5.23 5.55
CA PRO A 391 -17.80 -4.80 4.22
C PRO A 391 -16.54 -5.49 3.69
N GLU A 392 -15.56 -5.74 4.55
CA GLU A 392 -14.31 -6.42 4.20
C GLU A 392 -14.38 -7.95 4.20
N HIS A 393 -15.48 -8.54 4.65
CA HIS A 393 -15.65 -9.98 4.64
C HIS A 393 -15.69 -10.51 3.21
N ARG A 394 -14.87 -11.53 2.92
CA ARG A 394 -14.69 -11.99 1.54
C ARG A 394 -15.62 -13.16 1.22
N VAL A 395 -16.25 -13.02 0.07
CA VAL A 395 -17.11 -14.04 -0.54
C VAL A 395 -16.33 -14.79 -1.59
N LEU A 396 -16.46 -16.11 -1.63
CA LEU A 396 -15.87 -16.93 -2.68
C LEU A 396 -16.70 -16.79 -3.97
N ILE A 397 -16.11 -16.19 -4.97
CA ILE A 397 -16.69 -16.08 -6.30
C ILE A 397 -16.07 -17.14 -7.21
N ARG A 398 -16.92 -17.93 -7.85
CA ARG A 398 -16.53 -18.91 -8.87
C ARG A 398 -17.04 -18.44 -10.22
N ASP A 399 -16.12 -18.06 -11.10
CA ASP A 399 -16.47 -17.50 -12.40
C ASP A 399 -15.41 -17.91 -13.45
N ASN A 400 -15.87 -18.19 -14.68
CA ASN A 400 -14.98 -18.45 -15.82
C ASN A 400 -14.16 -17.23 -16.21
N LEU A 401 -14.69 -16.03 -15.96
CA LEU A 401 -13.99 -14.77 -16.18
C LEU A 401 -12.82 -14.60 -15.18
N ALA A 402 -13.00 -15.00 -13.92
CA ALA A 402 -11.90 -15.01 -12.95
C ALA A 402 -10.74 -15.92 -13.43
N LYS A 403 -11.07 -17.06 -14.04
CA LYS A 403 -10.08 -17.94 -14.67
C LYS A 403 -9.38 -17.29 -15.86
N LEU A 404 -10.10 -16.54 -16.66
CA LEU A 404 -9.54 -15.83 -17.82
C LEU A 404 -8.63 -14.67 -17.41
N LEU A 405 -9.07 -13.85 -16.45
CA LEU A 405 -8.36 -12.62 -16.03
C LEU A 405 -7.20 -12.92 -15.06
N PHE A 406 -7.38 -13.87 -14.15
CA PHE A 406 -6.48 -14.06 -13.02
C PHE A 406 -5.83 -15.46 -12.95
N GLY A 407 -6.17 -16.34 -13.89
CA GLY A 407 -5.68 -17.73 -13.90
C GLY A 407 -6.36 -18.66 -12.88
N GLU A 408 -7.21 -18.12 -11.99
CA GLU A 408 -7.87 -18.84 -10.90
C GLU A 408 -9.38 -18.93 -11.12
N GLN A 409 -9.97 -20.13 -10.95
CA GLN A 409 -11.40 -20.36 -11.12
C GLN A 409 -12.23 -19.87 -9.92
N GLU A 410 -11.61 -19.80 -8.76
CA GLU A 410 -12.20 -19.38 -7.50
C GLU A 410 -11.34 -18.29 -6.87
N VAL A 411 -11.96 -17.16 -6.53
CA VAL A 411 -11.30 -15.99 -5.94
C VAL A 411 -12.10 -15.49 -4.74
N LEU A 412 -11.43 -14.84 -3.79
CA LEU A 412 -12.06 -14.16 -2.66
C LEU A 412 -12.22 -12.68 -2.99
N VAL A 413 -13.45 -12.16 -2.86
CA VAL A 413 -13.81 -10.78 -3.17
C VAL A 413 -14.48 -10.16 -1.95
N SER A 414 -14.03 -8.99 -1.49
CA SER A 414 -14.65 -8.28 -0.36
C SER A 414 -16.09 -7.91 -0.67
N ALA A 415 -16.98 -8.05 0.29
CA ALA A 415 -18.42 -7.83 0.11
C ALA A 415 -18.75 -6.40 -0.37
N LYS A 416 -17.98 -5.41 0.06
CA LYS A 416 -18.12 -4.01 -0.40
C LYS A 416 -17.94 -3.87 -1.90
N GLU A 417 -17.04 -4.65 -2.51
CA GLU A 417 -16.77 -4.63 -3.95
C GLU A 417 -17.90 -5.25 -4.78
N LEU A 418 -18.76 -6.03 -4.14
CA LEU A 418 -19.91 -6.69 -4.75
C LEU A 418 -21.20 -5.85 -4.68
N VAL A 419 -21.17 -4.68 -3.99
CA VAL A 419 -22.36 -3.81 -3.84
C VAL A 419 -22.84 -3.33 -5.21
N ASN A 420 -24.11 -3.57 -5.50
CA ASN A 420 -24.78 -3.21 -6.78
C ASN A 420 -26.12 -2.51 -6.57
N ASP A 421 -26.46 -2.13 -5.32
CA ASP A 421 -27.70 -1.45 -4.92
C ASP A 421 -29.01 -2.18 -5.29
N ARG A 422 -28.92 -3.49 -5.57
CA ARG A 422 -30.05 -4.36 -5.91
C ARG A 422 -30.05 -5.63 -5.09
N SER A 423 -29.16 -6.57 -5.39
CA SER A 423 -29.03 -7.85 -4.70
C SER A 423 -27.92 -7.86 -3.65
N VAL A 424 -26.99 -6.91 -3.73
CA VAL A 424 -25.97 -6.66 -2.71
C VAL A 424 -26.06 -5.19 -2.33
N THR A 425 -26.41 -4.94 -1.05
CA THR A 425 -26.74 -3.59 -0.56
C THR A 425 -26.12 -3.33 0.81
N ARG A 426 -25.81 -2.08 1.10
CA ARG A 426 -25.36 -1.64 2.42
C ARG A 426 -26.56 -1.39 3.32
N CYS A 427 -26.55 -1.87 4.57
CA CYS A 427 -27.63 -1.75 5.55
C CYS A 427 -27.21 -0.81 6.68
N VAL A 428 -27.61 0.46 6.59
CA VAL A 428 -27.27 1.50 7.57
C VAL A 428 -28.32 1.56 8.68
N GLY A 429 -27.86 1.76 9.93
CA GLY A 429 -28.67 2.09 11.10
C GLY A 429 -28.77 0.97 12.14
N GLY A 430 -28.92 1.37 13.40
CA GLY A 430 -28.98 0.47 14.55
C GLY A 430 -27.60 0.02 15.03
N GLU A 431 -27.54 -1.11 15.72
CA GLU A 431 -26.31 -1.76 16.17
C GLU A 431 -26.13 -3.10 15.45
N VAL A 432 -24.88 -3.48 15.18
CA VAL A 432 -24.51 -4.77 14.61
C VAL A 432 -23.47 -5.46 15.50
N THR A 433 -23.66 -6.75 15.74
CA THR A 433 -22.65 -7.58 16.42
C THR A 433 -21.89 -8.39 15.38
N TYR A 434 -20.58 -8.15 15.29
CA TYR A 434 -19.65 -8.86 14.43
C TYR A 434 -18.99 -10.02 15.15
N VAL A 435 -18.81 -11.15 14.46
CA VAL A 435 -18.26 -12.39 15.01
C VAL A 435 -17.15 -12.93 14.07
N HIS A 436 -16.05 -13.35 14.66
CA HIS A 436 -14.91 -13.96 13.95
C HIS A 436 -14.81 -15.45 14.28
N LEU A 437 -14.47 -16.27 13.28
CA LEU A 437 -14.24 -17.70 13.43
C LEU A 437 -12.83 -18.06 12.93
N MET A 438 -11.98 -18.66 13.77
CA MET A 438 -10.63 -19.07 13.44
C MET A 438 -10.44 -20.57 13.57
N PHE A 439 -9.68 -21.16 12.64
CA PHE A 439 -9.37 -22.58 12.54
C PHE A 439 -7.85 -22.80 12.59
N ASP A 440 -7.38 -24.03 12.48
CA ASP A 440 -5.94 -24.35 12.40
C ASP A 440 -5.26 -23.73 11.17
N ARG A 441 -6.03 -23.40 10.13
CA ARG A 441 -5.63 -22.64 8.96
C ARG A 441 -6.81 -21.86 8.38
N HIS A 442 -6.54 -20.88 7.52
CA HIS A 442 -7.59 -20.15 6.83
C HIS A 442 -8.47 -21.08 6.01
N GLN A 443 -9.78 -21.02 6.23
CA GLN A 443 -10.78 -21.86 5.62
C GLN A 443 -11.79 -21.07 4.80
N VAL A 444 -12.42 -21.74 3.85
CA VAL A 444 -13.68 -21.30 3.26
C VAL A 444 -14.81 -22.10 3.93
N VAL A 445 -15.73 -21.40 4.60
CA VAL A 445 -16.87 -21.98 5.32
C VAL A 445 -18.18 -21.67 4.60
N TYR A 446 -19.26 -22.38 4.95
CA TYR A 446 -20.58 -22.11 4.40
C TYR A 446 -21.42 -21.30 5.39
N SER A 447 -21.68 -20.02 5.03
CA SER A 447 -22.50 -19.07 5.77
C SER A 447 -23.82 -18.84 5.03
N ALA A 448 -24.93 -19.17 5.64
CA ALA A 448 -26.28 -19.17 5.01
C ALA A 448 -26.29 -19.92 3.65
N GLY A 449 -25.42 -20.93 3.47
CA GLY A 449 -25.25 -21.67 2.22
C GLY A 449 -24.25 -21.08 1.22
N LEU A 450 -23.81 -19.82 1.41
CA LEU A 450 -22.79 -19.16 0.59
C LEU A 450 -21.39 -19.51 1.11
N ALA A 451 -20.45 -19.77 0.21
CA ALA A 451 -19.05 -19.97 0.57
C ALA A 451 -18.38 -18.61 0.87
N THR A 452 -17.85 -18.47 2.07
CA THR A 452 -17.21 -17.23 2.56
C THR A 452 -15.95 -17.56 3.35
N GLU A 453 -15.06 -16.61 3.54
CA GLU A 453 -13.84 -16.84 4.30
C GLU A 453 -14.07 -17.03 5.81
N SER A 454 -13.18 -17.73 6.48
CA SER A 454 -12.98 -17.67 7.92
C SER A 454 -12.04 -16.51 8.26
N PHE A 455 -11.80 -16.27 9.55
CA PHE A 455 -10.83 -15.28 9.97
C PHE A 455 -9.41 -15.70 9.56
N LEU A 456 -8.72 -14.83 8.83
CA LEU A 456 -7.33 -14.97 8.43
C LEU A 456 -6.44 -14.17 9.38
N LEU A 457 -5.68 -14.88 10.22
CA LEU A 457 -4.64 -14.24 11.01
C LEU A 457 -3.41 -14.02 10.12
N GLY A 458 -2.94 -12.80 10.05
CA GLY A 458 -1.74 -12.42 9.30
C GLY A 458 -0.84 -11.51 10.14
N PRO A 459 0.30 -11.08 9.61
CA PRO A 459 1.20 -10.15 10.29
C PRO A 459 0.51 -8.87 10.77
N GLN A 460 -0.63 -8.60 10.17
CA GLN A 460 -1.44 -7.41 10.40
C GLN A 460 -2.43 -7.58 11.56
N THR A 461 -2.86 -8.80 11.89
CA THR A 461 -3.92 -9.07 12.87
C THR A 461 -3.46 -9.22 14.30
N THR A 462 -2.22 -9.62 14.56
CA THR A 462 -1.70 -9.84 15.91
C THR A 462 -1.54 -8.56 16.73
N LYS A 463 -1.40 -7.41 16.05
CA LYS A 463 -1.20 -6.11 16.72
C LYS A 463 -2.51 -5.40 17.09
N VAL A 464 -3.66 -5.92 16.66
CA VAL A 464 -4.98 -5.27 16.79
C VAL A 464 -5.82 -5.78 17.94
N PHE A 465 -5.70 -7.06 18.20
CA PHE A 465 -6.37 -7.62 19.34
C PHE A 465 -5.69 -7.15 20.63
N GLU A 466 -6.48 -6.90 21.68
CA GLU A 466 -5.93 -6.71 23.01
C GLU A 466 -4.89 -7.80 23.28
N ARG A 467 -3.77 -7.45 23.89
CA ARG A 467 -2.68 -8.41 24.17
C ARG A 467 -3.18 -9.74 24.75
N LYS A 468 -4.23 -9.67 25.57
CA LYS A 468 -4.89 -10.87 26.12
C LYS A 468 -5.47 -11.79 25.06
N VAL A 469 -6.04 -11.25 23.99
CA VAL A 469 -6.62 -12.02 22.89
C VAL A 469 -5.51 -12.65 22.04
N ILE A 470 -4.43 -11.91 21.81
CA ILE A 470 -3.24 -12.46 21.14
C ILE A 470 -2.60 -13.56 21.96
N ASP A 471 -2.43 -13.35 23.26
CA ASP A 471 -1.88 -14.36 24.17
C ASP A 471 -2.78 -15.61 24.22
N GLU A 472 -4.11 -15.44 24.13
CA GLU A 472 -5.06 -16.55 24.02
C GLU A 472 -4.87 -17.29 22.68
N ILE A 473 -4.80 -16.57 21.55
CA ILE A 473 -4.58 -17.15 20.22
C ILE A 473 -3.22 -17.88 20.18
N CYS A 474 -2.15 -17.25 20.63
CA CYS A 474 -0.81 -17.86 20.65
C CYS A 474 -0.71 -19.03 21.64
N THR A 475 -1.53 -19.09 22.69
CA THR A 475 -1.65 -20.26 23.55
C THR A 475 -2.27 -21.45 22.78
N LEU A 476 -3.24 -21.19 21.91
CA LEU A 476 -3.88 -22.19 21.06
C LEU A 476 -3.02 -22.59 19.85
N PHE A 477 -2.21 -21.65 19.37
CA PHE A 477 -1.35 -21.80 18.18
C PHE A 477 0.10 -21.37 18.52
N PRO A 478 0.86 -22.22 19.23
CA PRO A 478 2.22 -21.88 19.69
C PRO A 478 3.23 -21.60 18.57
N GLU A 479 2.93 -22.02 17.34
CA GLU A 479 3.72 -21.77 16.16
C GLU A 479 3.58 -20.34 15.62
N ILE A 480 2.52 -19.63 15.99
CA ILE A 480 2.28 -18.26 15.54
C ILE A 480 3.22 -17.32 16.30
N ASP A 481 3.92 -16.51 15.56
CA ASP A 481 4.69 -15.43 16.13
C ASP A 481 3.74 -14.35 16.68
N PRO A 482 3.76 -14.08 17.99
CA PRO A 482 2.82 -13.16 18.63
C PRO A 482 3.01 -11.70 18.22
N GLU A 483 4.16 -11.35 17.65
CA GLU A 483 4.47 -9.99 17.19
C GLU A 483 4.07 -9.79 15.72
N THR A 484 4.24 -10.82 14.89
CA THR A 484 4.05 -10.72 13.44
C THR A 484 2.86 -11.49 12.89
N GLY A 485 2.23 -12.39 13.66
CA GLY A 485 1.20 -13.31 13.17
C GLY A 485 1.67 -14.28 12.09
N LEU A 486 2.97 -14.27 11.77
CA LEU A 486 3.55 -15.18 10.80
C LEU A 486 3.43 -16.64 11.27
N ARG A 487 3.45 -17.55 10.30
CA ARG A 487 3.32 -19.01 10.47
C ARG A 487 1.89 -19.50 10.73
N TYR A 488 0.87 -18.66 10.62
CA TYR A 488 -0.50 -19.19 10.57
C TYR A 488 -0.72 -19.92 9.24
N SER A 489 -1.37 -19.36 8.27
CA SER A 489 -1.54 -19.98 6.96
C SER A 489 -1.73 -18.92 5.88
N PRO A 490 -1.40 -19.21 4.61
CA PRO A 490 -1.80 -18.33 3.52
C PRO A 490 -3.32 -18.30 3.36
N ALA A 491 -3.83 -17.31 2.63
CA ALA A 491 -5.24 -17.25 2.25
C ALA A 491 -5.64 -18.51 1.45
N ALA A 492 -6.84 -19.04 1.72
CA ALA A 492 -7.34 -20.27 1.09
C ALA A 492 -7.52 -20.13 -0.44
N ARG A 493 -7.71 -18.93 -0.93
CA ARG A 493 -7.78 -18.57 -2.37
C ARG A 493 -7.12 -17.22 -2.59
N ARG A 494 -6.84 -16.91 -3.87
CA ARG A 494 -6.41 -15.57 -4.29
C ARG A 494 -7.45 -14.54 -3.83
N VAL A 495 -6.98 -13.51 -3.14
CA VAL A 495 -7.79 -12.34 -2.76
C VAL A 495 -7.68 -11.33 -3.90
N LEU A 496 -8.82 -10.88 -4.42
CA LEU A 496 -8.83 -9.83 -5.43
C LEU A 496 -8.64 -8.46 -4.80
N LYS A 497 -7.83 -7.65 -5.43
CA LYS A 497 -7.69 -6.22 -5.15
C LYS A 497 -8.93 -5.47 -5.68
N HIS A 498 -9.13 -4.24 -5.21
CA HIS A 498 -10.25 -3.38 -5.62
C HIS A 498 -10.44 -3.32 -7.14
N PHE A 499 -9.39 -2.97 -7.89
CA PHE A 499 -9.47 -2.86 -9.35
C PHE A 499 -9.74 -4.20 -10.06
N GLU A 500 -9.21 -5.31 -9.53
CA GLU A 500 -9.47 -6.66 -10.04
C GLU A 500 -10.94 -7.05 -9.82
N ALA A 501 -11.50 -6.72 -8.65
CA ALA A 501 -12.90 -6.95 -8.33
C ALA A 501 -13.82 -6.12 -9.23
N GLN A 502 -13.46 -4.86 -9.50
CA GLN A 502 -14.21 -4.00 -10.44
C GLN A 502 -14.18 -4.53 -11.87
N LEU A 503 -13.05 -5.06 -12.34
CA LEU A 503 -12.97 -5.72 -13.65
C LEU A 503 -13.94 -6.90 -13.73
N LEU A 504 -13.93 -7.77 -12.72
CA LEU A 504 -14.82 -8.92 -12.66
C LEU A 504 -16.30 -8.49 -12.72
N ARG A 505 -16.67 -7.42 -12.00
CA ARG A 505 -18.03 -6.87 -11.95
C ARG A 505 -18.47 -6.25 -13.26
N LYS A 506 -17.67 -5.40 -13.90
CA LYS A 506 -18.00 -4.74 -15.17
C LYS A 506 -18.39 -5.72 -16.26
N PHE A 507 -17.80 -6.90 -16.28
CA PHE A 507 -18.12 -7.93 -17.26
C PHE A 507 -19.35 -8.78 -16.88
N GLN A 508 -19.72 -8.86 -15.61
CA GLN A 508 -20.96 -9.53 -15.18
C GLN A 508 -22.21 -8.70 -15.49
N ASP A 509 -22.11 -7.36 -15.47
CA ASP A 509 -23.22 -6.45 -15.81
C ASP A 509 -23.51 -6.38 -17.32
N VAL A 510 -22.64 -6.91 -18.18
CA VAL A 510 -22.75 -6.89 -19.65
C VAL A 510 -23.19 -8.26 -20.21
N ALA A 511 -23.19 -9.30 -19.41
CA ALA A 511 -23.60 -10.68 -19.79
C ALA A 511 -25.04 -10.97 -19.34
#